data_f1aede95925f55870417f8b0ad9fde8a
#
_entry.id   f1aede95925f55870417f8b0ad9fde8a
#
_cell.length_a   1.000
_cell.length_b   1.000
_cell.length_c   1.000
_cell.angle_alpha   90.00
_cell.angle_beta   90.00
_cell.angle_gamma   90.00
#
_symmetry.space_group_name_H-M   'P 1'
#
loop_
_entity.id
_entity.type
_entity.pdbx_description
1 polymer ?
#
loop_
_entity_poly.entity_id
_entity_poly.type
_entity_poly.pdbx_seq_one_letter_code
_entity_poly.pdbx_strand_id
1 'polypeptide(L)'
;MKARTKATMEEKRENKTLTISYLRALGYNAEQRQCAITLWTGESRFDHLADNKRSSAYGIAQLLGERSAEPELQILHAVRYVEHRYSGSFCRALQHSDRRGWY
;
A
#
# COMPACT_ATOMS: atom_id res chain seq x y z
N MET A 1 14.67 -25.21 1.78
CA MET A 1 13.96 -24.36 0.80
C MET A 1 13.98 -22.92 1.27
N LYS A 2 14.40 -22.00 0.44
CA LYS A 2 14.39 -20.57 0.79
C LYS A 2 12.98 -20.01 0.66
N ALA A 3 12.55 -19.21 1.63
CA ALA A 3 11.31 -18.45 1.51
C ALA A 3 11.46 -17.40 0.39
N ARG A 4 10.37 -17.15 -0.32
CA ARG A 4 10.35 -16.09 -1.32
C ARG A 4 10.51 -14.74 -0.65
N THR A 5 11.26 -13.87 -1.29
CA THR A 5 11.48 -12.51 -0.79
C THR A 5 10.83 -11.45 -1.66
N LYS A 6 10.27 -11.84 -2.79
CA LYS A 6 9.62 -10.92 -3.74
C LYS A 6 8.36 -11.53 -4.33
N ALA A 7 7.36 -10.70 -4.54
CA ALA A 7 6.17 -11.09 -5.28
C ALA A 7 6.49 -11.20 -6.76
N THR A 8 5.76 -12.07 -7.47
CA THR A 8 5.84 -12.17 -8.91
C THR A 8 5.14 -10.96 -9.56
N MET A 9 5.41 -10.72 -10.83
CA MET A 9 4.73 -9.65 -11.59
C MET A 9 3.22 -9.88 -11.62
N GLU A 10 2.78 -11.13 -11.74
CA GLU A 10 1.37 -11.47 -11.72
C GLU A 10 0.75 -11.15 -10.36
N GLU A 11 1.41 -11.52 -9.27
CA GLU A 11 0.94 -11.21 -7.92
C GLU A 11 0.84 -9.69 -7.69
N LYS A 12 1.80 -8.92 -8.20
CA LYS A 12 1.76 -7.46 -8.10
C LYS A 12 0.55 -6.89 -8.82
N ARG A 13 0.22 -7.41 -10.01
CA ARG A 13 -0.98 -7.00 -10.75
C ARG A 13 -2.26 -7.37 -9.99
N GLU A 14 -2.31 -8.56 -9.43
CA GLU A 14 -3.44 -9.00 -8.62
C GLU A 14 -3.61 -8.11 -7.39
N ASN A 15 -2.52 -7.76 -6.73
CA ASN A 15 -2.54 -6.86 -5.57
C ASN A 15 -3.08 -5.48 -5.94
N LYS A 16 -2.70 -4.97 -7.09
CA LYS A 16 -3.21 -3.68 -7.59
C LYS A 16 -4.70 -3.75 -7.87
N THR A 17 -5.15 -4.82 -8.55
CA THR A 17 -6.57 -5.04 -8.85
C THR A 17 -7.38 -5.15 -7.55
N LEU A 18 -6.86 -5.90 -6.59
CA LEU A 18 -7.48 -6.07 -5.28
C LEU A 18 -7.62 -4.73 -4.56
N THR A 19 -6.59 -3.89 -4.61
CA THR A 19 -6.61 -2.56 -4.03
C THR A 19 -7.72 -1.69 -4.64
N ILE A 20 -7.81 -1.67 -5.97
CA ILE A 20 -8.83 -0.89 -6.68
C ILE A 20 -10.23 -1.36 -6.27
N SER A 21 -10.46 -2.66 -6.27
CA SER A 21 -11.76 -3.24 -5.90
C SER A 21 -12.14 -2.91 -4.46
N TYR A 22 -11.18 -3.03 -3.55
CA TYR A 22 -11.40 -2.75 -2.13
C TYR A 22 -11.75 -1.28 -1.90
N LEU A 23 -10.98 -0.37 -2.49
CA LEU A 23 -11.23 1.06 -2.33
C LEU A 23 -12.55 1.47 -2.98
N ARG A 24 -12.89 0.88 -4.12
CA ARG A 24 -14.19 1.15 -4.75
C ARG A 24 -15.34 0.70 -3.86
N ALA A 25 -15.23 -0.47 -3.26
CA ALA A 25 -16.25 -1.00 -2.35
C ALA A 25 -16.43 -0.10 -1.12
N LEU A 26 -15.37 0.56 -0.66
CA LEU A 26 -15.42 1.50 0.46
C LEU A 26 -15.93 2.88 0.06
N GLY A 27 -16.19 3.13 -1.22
CA GLY A 27 -16.72 4.40 -1.69
C GLY A 27 -15.69 5.44 -2.09
N TYR A 28 -14.42 5.07 -2.17
CA TYR A 28 -13.38 6.00 -2.64
C TYR A 28 -13.56 6.26 -4.13
N ASN A 29 -13.57 7.53 -4.53
CA ASN A 29 -13.74 7.90 -5.93
C ASN A 29 -12.47 7.63 -6.77
N ALA A 30 -12.59 7.82 -8.09
CA ALA A 30 -11.49 7.50 -9.02
C ALA A 30 -10.22 8.30 -8.71
N GLU A 31 -10.35 9.56 -8.32
CA GLU A 31 -9.19 10.40 -7.98
C GLU A 31 -8.44 9.84 -6.76
N GLN A 32 -9.18 9.50 -5.71
CA GLN A 32 -8.58 8.92 -4.50
C GLN A 32 -7.95 7.56 -4.78
N ARG A 33 -8.59 6.73 -5.59
CA ARG A 33 -8.03 5.43 -5.97
C ARG A 33 -6.73 5.60 -6.75
N GLN A 34 -6.69 6.58 -7.67
CA GLN A 34 -5.47 6.85 -8.44
C GLN A 34 -4.34 7.33 -7.55
N CYS A 35 -4.64 8.19 -6.56
CA CYS A 35 -3.64 8.63 -5.60
C CYS A 35 -3.06 7.46 -4.81
N ALA A 36 -3.91 6.51 -4.38
CA ALA A 36 -3.48 5.32 -3.68
C ALA A 36 -2.56 4.46 -4.56
N ILE A 37 -2.93 4.27 -5.83
CA ILE A 37 -2.14 3.50 -6.78
C ILE A 37 -0.76 4.14 -6.97
N THR A 38 -0.73 5.44 -7.18
CA THR A 38 0.53 6.18 -7.36
C THR A 38 1.40 6.08 -6.12
N LEU A 39 0.80 6.27 -4.94
CA LEU A 39 1.50 6.19 -3.66
C LEU A 39 2.14 4.83 -3.45
N TRP A 40 1.37 3.76 -3.58
CA TRP A 40 1.85 2.42 -3.29
C TRP A 40 2.72 1.83 -4.41
N THR A 41 2.59 2.32 -5.63
CA THR A 41 3.55 2.03 -6.69
C THR A 41 4.93 2.57 -6.29
N GLY A 42 4.97 3.78 -5.77
CA GLY A 42 6.22 4.38 -5.29
C GLY A 42 6.78 3.67 -4.07
N GLU A 43 5.92 3.12 -3.20
CA GLU A 43 6.37 2.44 -1.97
C GLU A 43 6.97 1.06 -2.26
N SER A 44 6.27 0.22 -3.00
CA SER A 44 6.66 -1.19 -3.16
C SER A 44 6.37 -1.77 -4.54
N ARG A 45 5.74 -1.02 -5.42
CA ARG A 45 5.18 -1.53 -6.68
C ARG A 45 4.18 -2.67 -6.44
N PHE A 46 3.39 -2.55 -5.37
CA PHE A 46 2.40 -3.55 -4.97
C PHE A 46 2.99 -4.92 -4.59
N ASP A 47 4.22 -4.92 -4.12
CA ASP A 47 4.90 -6.13 -3.67
C ASP A 47 4.56 -6.39 -2.20
N HIS A 48 3.69 -7.36 -1.95
CA HIS A 48 3.28 -7.71 -0.59
C HIS A 48 4.39 -8.37 0.23
N LEU A 49 5.51 -8.71 -0.39
CA LEU A 49 6.67 -9.29 0.29
C LEU A 49 7.83 -8.29 0.40
N ALA A 50 7.62 -7.04 -0.03
CA ALA A 50 8.67 -6.02 0.04
C ALA A 50 9.04 -5.72 1.48
N ASP A 51 10.29 -5.98 1.83
CA ASP A 51 10.81 -5.81 3.18
C ASP A 51 11.89 -4.75 3.20
N ASN A 52 11.67 -3.68 3.96
CA ASN A 52 12.67 -2.63 4.12
C ASN A 52 13.66 -3.05 5.20
N LYS A 53 14.90 -3.29 4.81
CA LYS A 53 15.92 -3.79 5.73
C LYS A 53 16.41 -2.75 6.73
N ARG A 54 16.05 -1.47 6.55
CA ARG A 54 16.47 -0.37 7.43
C ARG A 54 15.41 0.07 8.41
N SER A 55 14.21 -0.49 8.30
CA SER A 55 13.10 -0.13 9.17
C SER A 55 12.14 -1.31 9.29
N SER A 56 11.03 -1.12 10.02
CA SER A 56 9.97 -2.11 10.13
C SER A 56 8.93 -2.01 9.00
N ALA A 57 9.16 -1.17 7.99
CA ALA A 57 8.25 -1.04 6.86
C ALA A 57 8.19 -2.33 6.05
N TYR A 58 6.97 -2.78 5.74
CA TYR A 58 6.78 -4.05 5.07
C TYR A 58 5.54 -4.02 4.19
N GLY A 59 5.61 -4.72 3.05
CA GLY A 59 4.46 -5.00 2.21
C GLY A 59 4.07 -3.88 1.24
N ILE A 60 2.86 -3.98 0.73
CA ILE A 60 2.33 -3.11 -0.33
C ILE A 60 2.47 -1.63 -0.01
N ALA A 61 2.04 -1.22 1.17
CA ALA A 61 2.00 0.18 1.58
C ALA A 61 3.22 0.62 2.37
N GLN A 62 4.14 -0.30 2.65
CA GLN A 62 5.34 -0.05 3.45
C GLN A 62 5.01 0.57 4.80
N LEU A 63 3.96 0.08 5.46
CA LEU A 63 3.63 0.54 6.80
C LEU A 63 4.66 0.06 7.80
N LEU A 64 5.03 0.94 8.73
CA LEU A 64 5.88 0.57 9.85
C LEU A 64 5.17 -0.46 10.72
N GLY A 65 5.87 -1.53 11.06
CA GLY A 65 5.32 -2.57 11.92
C GLY A 65 4.31 -3.50 11.28
N GLU A 66 4.14 -3.46 9.95
CA GLU A 66 3.25 -4.40 9.27
C GLU A 66 3.79 -5.82 9.41
N ARG A 67 2.99 -6.71 9.97
CA ARG A 67 3.39 -8.10 10.23
C ARG A 67 2.74 -9.13 9.33
N SER A 68 1.69 -8.74 8.59
CA SER A 68 0.99 -9.67 7.73
C SER A 68 1.63 -9.74 6.35
N ALA A 69 1.80 -10.95 5.84
CA ALA A 69 2.21 -11.16 4.45
C ALA A 69 1.00 -11.32 3.52
N GLU A 70 -0.22 -11.19 4.03
CA GLU A 70 -1.44 -11.32 3.23
C GLU A 70 -1.82 -9.98 2.61
N PRO A 71 -1.93 -9.90 1.27
CA PRO A 71 -2.23 -8.63 0.61
C PRO A 71 -3.50 -7.95 1.11
N GLU A 72 -4.57 -8.72 1.35
CA GLU A 72 -5.84 -8.17 1.82
C GLU A 72 -5.71 -7.46 3.16
N LEU A 73 -5.00 -8.07 4.10
CA LEU A 73 -4.77 -7.47 5.41
C LEU A 73 -3.87 -6.26 5.33
N GLN A 74 -2.85 -6.30 4.48
CA GLN A 74 -1.98 -5.15 4.27
C GLN A 74 -2.76 -3.95 3.74
N ILE A 75 -3.67 -4.19 2.78
CA ILE A 75 -4.51 -3.13 2.23
C ILE A 75 -5.44 -2.57 3.30
N LEU A 76 -6.07 -3.44 4.09
CA LEU A 76 -6.94 -3.01 5.19
C LEU A 76 -6.20 -2.14 6.20
N HIS A 77 -5.02 -2.59 6.63
CA HIS A 77 -4.20 -1.83 7.59
C HIS A 77 -3.80 -0.47 7.02
N ALA A 78 -3.45 -0.43 5.74
CA ALA A 78 -3.04 0.81 5.08
C ALA A 78 -4.20 1.78 4.93
N VAL A 79 -5.40 1.30 4.60
CA VAL A 79 -6.59 2.14 4.53
C VAL A 79 -6.89 2.75 5.89
N ARG A 80 -6.84 1.95 6.96
CA ARG A 80 -7.06 2.44 8.32
C ARG A 80 -6.04 3.50 8.70
N TYR A 81 -4.78 3.31 8.32
CA TYR A 81 -3.72 4.27 8.55
C TYR A 81 -4.01 5.61 7.88
N VAL A 82 -4.40 5.58 6.59
CA VAL A 82 -4.73 6.80 5.85
C VAL A 82 -5.99 7.46 6.40
N GLU A 83 -6.99 6.69 6.80
CA GLU A 83 -8.19 7.23 7.45
C GLU A 83 -7.85 7.96 8.74
N HIS A 84 -6.98 7.38 9.54
CA HIS A 84 -6.59 7.97 10.82
C HIS A 84 -5.70 9.20 10.64
N ARG A 85 -4.66 9.10 9.81
CA ARG A 85 -3.64 10.14 9.70
C ARG A 85 -4.03 11.27 8.73
N TYR A 86 -4.73 10.93 7.65
CA TYR A 86 -5.04 11.88 6.57
C TYR A 86 -6.53 12.07 6.36
N SER A 87 -7.33 11.70 7.35
CA SER A 87 -8.79 11.80 7.28
C SER A 87 -9.36 11.10 6.03
N GLY A 88 -8.75 9.99 5.62
CA GLY A 88 -9.17 9.20 4.49
C GLY A 88 -8.74 9.75 3.13
N SER A 89 -7.87 10.74 3.08
CA SER A 89 -7.42 11.31 1.81
C SER A 89 -6.11 10.67 1.35
N PHE A 90 -6.19 9.79 0.37
CA PHE A 90 -5.01 9.22 -0.28
C PHE A 90 -4.22 10.27 -1.04
N CYS A 91 -4.91 11.28 -1.58
CA CYS A 91 -4.22 12.36 -2.30
C CYS A 91 -3.40 13.23 -1.36
N ARG A 92 -3.87 13.45 -0.12
CA ARG A 92 -3.07 14.14 0.91
C ARG A 92 -1.87 13.31 1.35
N ALA A 93 -2.08 11.99 1.50
CA ALA A 93 -0.99 11.10 1.83
C ALA A 93 0.08 11.10 0.75
N LEU A 94 -0.32 11.09 -0.52
CA LEU A 94 0.58 11.17 -1.66
C LEU A 94 1.35 12.48 -1.66
N GLN A 95 0.67 13.61 -1.45
CA GLN A 95 1.32 14.92 -1.37
C GLN A 95 2.36 14.95 -0.26
N HIS A 96 2.03 14.41 0.90
CA HIS A 96 2.95 14.36 2.03
C HIS A 96 4.17 13.51 1.69
N SER A 97 3.95 12.35 1.05
CA SER A 97 5.03 11.48 0.61
C SER A 97 5.95 12.16 -0.40
N ASP A 98 5.37 12.90 -1.35
CA ASP A 98 6.14 13.64 -2.36
C ASP A 98 7.01 14.72 -1.74
N ARG A 99 6.53 15.37 -0.68
CA ARG A 99 7.28 16.45 -0.01
C ARG A 99 8.30 15.95 0.99
N ARG A 100 8.00 14.87 1.70
CA ARG A 100 8.78 14.42 2.87
C ARG A 100 9.48 13.08 2.66
N GLY A 101 9.10 12.32 1.64
CA GLY A 101 9.65 11.00 1.38
C GLY A 101 9.04 9.90 2.26
N TRP A 102 7.97 10.21 3.01
CA TRP A 102 7.21 9.24 3.83
C TRP A 102 5.78 9.72 3.99
N TYR A 103 4.94 8.86 4.41
CA TYR A 103 3.55 9.20 4.76
C TYR A 103 3.09 8.38 5.98
#